data_b75c6bcfa3f906e96dde4dbc58ba2259
#
_entry.id   b75c6bcfa3f906e96dde4dbc58ba2259
#
_cell.length_a   1.000
_cell.length_b   1.000
_cell.length_c   1.000
_cell.angle_alpha   90.00
_cell.angle_beta   90.00
_cell.angle_gamma   90.00
#
_symmetry.space_group_name_H-M   'P 1'
#
loop_
_entity.id
_entity.type
_entity.pdbx_description
1 polymer ?
#
loop_
_entity_poly.entity_id
_entity_poly.type
_entity_poly.pdbx_seq_one_letter_code
_entity_poly.pdbx_strand_id
1 'polypeptide(L)'
;VSLASQTAHAPFAPPSRWLIAWAIALVLSVALYAAVEYLPWVAKYPRGWVVPLRFWISDFMKWLIHSADLGLFTFKELTRSIAWLLQWPLDAAEGLLASGFKLVFGADEDIVYHLPRLSWIAVVAVVVMLGAYARDRWLALLVGLCFLYLVVFGKWDSAMVTLSSIVVAVPLGVLGGLLVGIWGARSARTEAIITPVLDLMQTVPVFAYLVPVLFLFGFGAVAAMTATIIYAMALKLVAAEIVEFGHMAGCSRRQLLWKVMIPSARPTLMVGVNQVIMLSLNMVIIASMIGAGGLGHDVLISLRRLAIGEGLEAGIAITLLAIALDRLSQAFAAKPPPERRDPAAGFLKRHPHLAAAAAIIAVTTALGVVVPVFQSFPEAWTLTTGPFWDWLVKWINVNFFDQLEAVKTFLLLNFLIPFKRFLLVIPWPAVIGMLGLAGWQLGGVRLAALVAGLATFIVVTGNWEKAMISTYLVGISVLFASMIGIPIGVLAASNERVHRVVQVVIDTLQTLPAFVYLIPVVMLFRVGDFSAMIAV
;
A
#
# COMPACT_ATOMS: atom_id res chain seq x y z
N VAL A 1 36.51 -11.88 7.83
CA VAL A 1 36.88 -13.23 8.32
C VAL A 1 35.72 -13.71 9.19
N SER A 2 35.15 -14.88 8.88
CA SER A 2 34.20 -15.67 9.70
C SER A 2 32.71 -15.25 9.66
N LEU A 3 32.07 -15.34 8.50
CA LEU A 3 30.59 -15.45 8.37
C LEU A 3 30.14 -16.88 8.02
N ALA A 4 30.92 -17.88 8.42
CA ALA A 4 30.69 -19.27 8.01
C ALA A 4 30.33 -20.22 9.16
N SER A 5 29.74 -19.76 10.28
CA SER A 5 29.51 -20.67 11.40
C SER A 5 28.19 -20.57 12.16
N GLN A 6 27.08 -20.12 11.53
CA GLN A 6 25.78 -20.20 12.20
C GLN A 6 24.61 -20.70 11.32
N THR A 7 24.87 -21.46 10.28
CA THR A 7 23.88 -22.36 9.70
C THR A 7 24.24 -23.80 9.98
N ALA A 8 24.26 -24.18 11.26
CA ALA A 8 24.13 -25.59 11.60
C ALA A 8 22.68 -26.00 11.26
N HIS A 9 22.46 -26.37 10.01
CA HIS A 9 21.27 -27.09 9.59
C HIS A 9 21.22 -28.37 10.46
N ALA A 10 20.21 -28.47 11.32
CA ALA A 10 19.88 -29.71 11.95
C ALA A 10 19.79 -30.79 10.85
N PRO A 11 20.44 -31.97 11.02
CA PRO A 11 20.42 -32.98 10.00
C PRO A 11 18.98 -33.36 9.69
N PHE A 12 18.57 -33.26 8.43
CA PHE A 12 17.28 -33.74 7.98
C PHE A 12 17.06 -35.15 8.48
N ALA A 13 15.99 -35.39 9.21
CA ALA A 13 15.58 -36.74 9.60
C ALA A 13 15.53 -37.64 8.35
N PRO A 14 15.88 -38.91 8.46
CA PRO A 14 15.98 -39.79 7.30
C PRO A 14 14.70 -39.72 6.47
N PRO A 15 14.81 -39.53 5.16
CA PRO A 15 13.68 -39.23 4.25
C PRO A 15 12.52 -40.23 4.35
N SER A 16 12.79 -41.45 4.80
CA SER A 16 11.79 -42.49 4.97
C SER A 16 10.68 -42.18 5.99
N ARG A 17 10.97 -41.55 7.11
CA ARG A 17 9.93 -41.25 8.14
C ARG A 17 8.94 -40.20 7.71
N TRP A 18 9.40 -39.14 7.05
CA TRP A 18 8.54 -38.09 6.52
C TRP A 18 7.74 -38.55 5.31
N LEU A 19 8.33 -39.36 4.43
CA LEU A 19 7.60 -39.95 3.31
C LEU A 19 6.45 -40.85 3.79
N ILE A 20 6.68 -41.66 4.84
CA ILE A 20 5.63 -42.47 5.45
C ILE A 20 4.54 -41.57 6.06
N ALA A 21 4.90 -40.52 6.80
CA ALA A 21 3.93 -39.61 7.39
C ALA A 21 3.06 -38.91 6.32
N TRP A 22 3.66 -38.46 5.23
CA TRP A 22 2.92 -37.88 4.09
C TRP A 22 2.05 -38.91 3.37
N ALA A 23 2.53 -40.14 3.19
CA ALA A 23 1.75 -41.24 2.62
C ALA A 23 0.51 -41.55 3.48
N ILE A 24 0.69 -41.63 4.80
CA ILE A 24 -0.43 -41.82 5.74
C ILE A 24 -1.41 -40.64 5.68
N ALA A 25 -0.91 -39.40 5.68
CA ALA A 25 -1.76 -38.21 5.57
C ALA A 25 -2.58 -38.20 4.26
N LEU A 26 -1.96 -38.61 3.16
CA LEU A 26 -2.63 -38.71 1.86
C LEU A 26 -3.69 -39.83 1.85
N VAL A 27 -3.37 -41.02 2.38
CA VAL A 27 -4.34 -42.13 2.51
C VAL A 27 -5.52 -41.73 3.38
N LEU A 28 -5.25 -41.07 4.54
CA LEU A 28 -6.31 -40.55 5.41
C LEU A 28 -7.15 -39.49 4.71
N SER A 29 -6.54 -38.64 3.91
CA SER A 29 -7.27 -37.61 3.14
C SER A 29 -8.20 -38.22 2.09
N VAL A 30 -7.73 -39.25 1.39
CA VAL A 30 -8.55 -40.04 0.43
C VAL A 30 -9.66 -40.79 1.15
N ALA A 31 -9.35 -41.41 2.31
CA ALA A 31 -10.36 -42.09 3.12
C ALA A 31 -11.45 -41.12 3.64
N LEU A 32 -11.05 -39.94 4.09
CA LEU A 32 -11.98 -38.88 4.52
C LEU A 32 -12.84 -38.39 3.34
N TYR A 33 -12.24 -38.28 2.16
CA TYR A 33 -12.97 -37.94 0.93
C TYR A 33 -14.00 -39.01 0.58
N ALA A 34 -13.63 -40.28 0.59
CA ALA A 34 -14.56 -41.40 0.35
C ALA A 34 -15.67 -41.47 1.43
N ALA A 35 -15.38 -41.08 2.63
CA ALA A 35 -16.34 -41.05 3.74
C ALA A 35 -17.33 -39.85 3.70
N VAL A 36 -17.19 -38.93 2.75
CA VAL A 36 -18.07 -37.72 2.65
C VAL A 36 -19.55 -38.08 2.51
N GLU A 37 -19.86 -39.18 1.79
CA GLU A 37 -21.25 -39.64 1.66
C GLU A 37 -21.86 -40.07 3.00
N TYR A 38 -21.05 -40.66 3.89
CA TYR A 38 -21.48 -41.16 5.19
C TYR A 38 -21.34 -40.08 6.29
N LEU A 39 -20.39 -39.14 6.12
CA LEU A 39 -20.04 -38.09 7.06
C LEU A 39 -20.04 -36.72 6.38
N PRO A 40 -21.22 -36.14 6.06
CA PRO A 40 -21.32 -34.88 5.31
C PRO A 40 -20.61 -33.69 5.99
N TRP A 41 -20.47 -33.73 7.31
CA TRP A 41 -19.81 -32.68 8.08
C TRP A 41 -18.29 -32.57 7.79
N VAL A 42 -17.69 -33.64 7.28
CA VAL A 42 -16.26 -33.63 6.90
C VAL A 42 -16.01 -32.79 5.66
N ALA A 43 -16.97 -32.75 4.73
CA ALA A 43 -16.91 -31.90 3.54
C ALA A 43 -17.32 -30.44 3.85
N LYS A 44 -18.42 -30.29 4.59
CA LYS A 44 -18.96 -28.97 4.94
C LYS A 44 -19.15 -28.87 6.44
N TYR A 45 -18.42 -27.95 7.06
CA TYR A 45 -18.54 -27.67 8.47
C TYR A 45 -19.99 -27.29 8.82
N PRO A 46 -20.62 -27.94 9.80
CA PRO A 46 -22.02 -27.72 10.12
C PRO A 46 -22.30 -26.28 10.55
N ARG A 47 -23.35 -25.67 10.00
CA ARG A 47 -23.71 -24.29 10.34
C ARG A 47 -24.01 -24.07 11.82
N GLY A 48 -24.55 -25.10 12.51
CA GLY A 48 -24.82 -25.03 13.94
C GLY A 48 -23.57 -25.02 14.83
N TRP A 49 -22.40 -25.40 14.30
CA TRP A 49 -21.12 -25.39 15.01
C TRP A 49 -20.31 -24.12 14.76
N VAL A 50 -20.77 -23.27 13.84
CA VAL A 50 -20.07 -22.03 13.50
C VAL A 50 -20.17 -21.06 14.67
N VAL A 51 -19.01 -20.62 15.15
CA VAL A 51 -18.93 -19.57 16.16
C VAL A 51 -19.32 -18.25 15.53
N PRO A 52 -20.31 -17.54 16.07
CA PRO A 52 -20.83 -16.31 15.49
C PRO A 52 -19.92 -15.10 15.74
N LEU A 53 -18.61 -15.25 15.46
CA LEU A 53 -17.59 -14.26 15.73
C LEU A 53 -17.90 -12.89 15.12
N ARG A 54 -18.53 -12.87 13.93
CA ARG A 54 -18.93 -11.63 13.26
C ARG A 54 -19.90 -10.80 14.08
N PHE A 55 -20.82 -11.45 14.82
CA PHE A 55 -21.77 -10.75 15.69
C PHE A 55 -21.07 -10.24 16.94
N TRP A 56 -20.21 -11.06 17.55
CA TRP A 56 -19.44 -10.63 18.73
C TRP A 56 -18.53 -9.44 18.42
N ILE A 57 -17.84 -9.46 17.27
CA ILE A 57 -17.03 -8.32 16.83
C ILE A 57 -17.92 -7.09 16.59
N SER A 58 -19.06 -7.26 15.91
CA SER A 58 -20.00 -6.16 15.67
C SER A 58 -20.54 -5.57 16.97
N ASP A 59 -20.94 -6.42 17.92
CA ASP A 59 -21.47 -5.99 19.20
C ASP A 59 -20.38 -5.34 20.07
N PHE A 60 -19.16 -5.90 20.05
CA PHE A 60 -18.01 -5.28 20.69
C PHE A 60 -17.71 -3.89 20.11
N MET A 61 -17.72 -3.75 18.77
CA MET A 61 -17.48 -2.45 18.13
C MET A 61 -18.58 -1.45 18.45
N LYS A 62 -19.86 -1.88 18.49
CA LYS A 62 -20.97 -1.03 18.92
C LYS A 62 -20.82 -0.60 20.37
N TRP A 63 -20.50 -1.55 21.26
CA TRP A 63 -20.24 -1.25 22.66
C TRP A 63 -19.08 -0.26 22.81
N LEU A 64 -17.98 -0.47 22.08
CA LEU A 64 -16.79 0.39 22.13
C LEU A 64 -17.12 1.83 21.73
N ILE A 65 -17.94 2.01 20.68
CA ILE A 65 -18.30 3.34 20.16
C ILE A 65 -19.36 4.04 21.01
N HIS A 66 -20.34 3.28 21.53
CA HIS A 66 -21.51 3.89 22.15
C HIS A 66 -21.51 3.85 23.67
N SER A 67 -20.82 2.88 24.27
CA SER A 67 -20.94 2.58 25.70
C SER A 67 -19.61 2.54 26.45
N ALA A 68 -18.48 2.48 25.74
CA ALA A 68 -17.17 2.43 26.40
C ALA A 68 -16.81 3.79 26.98
N ASP A 69 -16.81 3.85 28.32
CA ASP A 69 -16.36 4.99 29.10
C ASP A 69 -15.01 4.68 29.74
N LEU A 70 -14.05 5.56 29.55
CA LEU A 70 -12.69 5.48 30.10
C LEU A 70 -12.56 6.29 31.41
N GLY A 71 -13.69 6.74 31.97
CA GLY A 71 -13.79 7.47 33.23
C GLY A 71 -13.60 8.97 33.11
N LEU A 72 -12.70 9.46 32.25
CA LEU A 72 -12.49 10.88 31.97
C LEU A 72 -13.12 11.32 30.66
N PHE A 73 -13.29 10.39 29.73
CA PHE A 73 -13.88 10.62 28.41
C PHE A 73 -14.39 9.28 27.82
N THR A 74 -15.33 9.38 26.93
CA THR A 74 -15.83 8.22 26.18
C THR A 74 -14.86 7.86 25.05
N PHE A 75 -14.87 6.60 24.64
CA PHE A 75 -14.06 6.17 23.49
C PHE A 75 -14.39 6.93 22.21
N LYS A 76 -15.65 7.31 22.05
CA LYS A 76 -16.13 8.14 20.94
C LYS A 76 -15.50 9.56 20.96
N GLU A 77 -15.38 10.16 22.13
CA GLU A 77 -14.73 11.48 22.27
C GLU A 77 -13.24 11.39 21.95
N LEU A 78 -12.57 10.31 22.38
CA LEU A 78 -11.18 10.05 22.02
C LEU A 78 -11.00 9.96 20.50
N THR A 79 -11.79 9.14 19.83
CA THR A 79 -11.69 8.97 18.36
C THR A 79 -12.01 10.27 17.60
N ARG A 80 -13.00 11.04 18.08
CA ARG A 80 -13.32 12.36 17.52
C ARG A 80 -12.20 13.38 17.73
N SER A 81 -11.59 13.40 18.90
CA SER A 81 -10.45 14.28 19.19
C SER A 81 -9.25 13.93 18.30
N ILE A 82 -8.97 12.65 18.10
CA ILE A 82 -7.93 12.18 17.17
C ILE A 82 -8.31 12.57 15.73
N ALA A 83 -9.56 12.38 15.32
CA ALA A 83 -10.03 12.79 14.00
C ALA A 83 -9.85 14.29 13.78
N TRP A 84 -10.25 15.11 14.74
CA TRP A 84 -10.07 16.56 14.68
C TRP A 84 -8.59 16.96 14.58
N LEU A 85 -7.73 16.34 15.38
CA LEU A 85 -6.29 16.57 15.34
C LEU A 85 -5.66 16.22 13.98
N LEU A 86 -6.13 15.15 13.35
CA LEU A 86 -5.67 14.70 12.04
C LEU A 86 -6.30 15.52 10.89
N GLN A 87 -7.52 15.99 11.09
CA GLN A 87 -8.22 16.81 10.10
C GLN A 87 -7.53 18.14 9.89
N TRP A 88 -7.02 18.76 10.93
CA TRP A 88 -6.40 20.08 10.87
C TRP A 88 -5.21 20.17 9.88
N PRO A 89 -4.18 19.30 9.95
CA PRO A 89 -3.11 19.29 8.95
C PRO A 89 -3.60 18.88 7.55
N LEU A 90 -4.63 18.04 7.47
CA LEU A 90 -5.22 17.65 6.20
C LEU A 90 -5.95 18.82 5.52
N ASP A 91 -6.81 19.53 6.27
CA ASP A 91 -7.51 20.72 5.77
C ASP A 91 -6.51 21.82 5.37
N ALA A 92 -5.41 21.97 6.12
CA ALA A 92 -4.33 22.88 5.77
C ALA A 92 -3.64 22.47 4.46
N ALA A 93 -3.35 21.20 4.27
CA ALA A 93 -2.74 20.70 3.04
C ALA A 93 -3.70 20.78 1.84
N GLU A 94 -4.98 20.42 2.02
CA GLU A 94 -6.01 20.55 0.98
C GLU A 94 -6.29 22.02 0.65
N GLY A 95 -6.36 22.89 1.66
CA GLY A 95 -6.51 24.33 1.45
C GLY A 95 -5.34 24.91 0.66
N LEU A 96 -4.13 24.45 0.92
CA LEU A 96 -2.94 24.92 0.21
C LEU A 96 -2.88 24.42 -1.24
N LEU A 97 -3.20 23.15 -1.47
CA LEU A 97 -2.95 22.47 -2.76
C LEU A 97 -4.21 22.37 -3.64
N ALA A 98 -5.38 22.13 -3.07
CA ALA A 98 -6.57 21.74 -3.82
C ALA A 98 -7.70 22.80 -3.79
N SER A 99 -8.12 23.28 -2.61
CA SER A 99 -9.38 24.03 -2.46
C SER A 99 -9.23 25.52 -2.19
N GLY A 100 -8.05 25.97 -1.71
CA GLY A 100 -7.89 27.30 -1.11
C GLY A 100 -8.45 27.35 0.32
N PHE A 101 -8.34 28.51 0.98
CA PHE A 101 -8.86 28.72 2.33
C PHE A 101 -10.03 29.69 2.32
N LYS A 102 -11.07 29.37 3.09
CA LYS A 102 -12.17 30.28 3.38
C LYS A 102 -11.96 30.86 4.76
N LEU A 103 -11.62 32.15 4.83
CA LEU A 103 -11.48 32.87 6.07
C LEU A 103 -12.78 33.64 6.32
N VAL A 104 -13.50 33.25 7.34
CA VAL A 104 -14.74 33.89 7.76
C VAL A 104 -14.42 34.84 8.92
N PHE A 105 -14.71 36.11 8.76
CA PHE A 105 -14.51 37.14 9.78
C PHE A 105 -15.87 37.75 10.14
N GLY A 106 -16.15 37.85 11.43
CA GLY A 106 -17.37 38.43 11.98
C GLY A 106 -18.28 37.42 12.68
N ALA A 107 -19.08 37.88 13.63
CA ALA A 107 -20.01 37.02 14.38
C ALA A 107 -21.20 36.54 13.54
N ASP A 108 -21.53 37.23 12.45
CA ASP A 108 -22.68 36.95 11.56
C ASP A 108 -22.25 36.40 10.20
N GLU A 109 -21.01 35.84 10.05
CA GLU A 109 -20.47 35.27 8.83
C GLU A 109 -20.50 36.20 7.57
N ASP A 110 -20.62 37.52 7.76
CA ASP A 110 -20.90 38.48 6.70
C ASP A 110 -19.71 38.76 5.77
N ILE A 111 -18.49 38.41 6.17
CA ILE A 111 -17.27 38.68 5.38
C ILE A 111 -16.49 37.39 5.18
N VAL A 112 -16.61 36.80 3.98
CA VAL A 112 -15.86 35.61 3.57
C VAL A 112 -14.73 35.98 2.61
N TYR A 113 -13.49 35.90 3.07
CA TYR A 113 -12.32 36.04 2.22
C TYR A 113 -11.89 34.66 1.71
N HIS A 114 -11.80 34.55 0.37
CA HIS A 114 -11.26 33.37 -0.28
C HIS A 114 -9.76 33.56 -0.57
N LEU A 115 -8.89 32.91 0.20
CA LEU A 115 -7.50 32.79 -0.18
C LEU A 115 -7.36 31.71 -1.24
N PRO A 116 -6.77 32.03 -2.40
CA PRO A 116 -6.63 31.06 -3.47
C PRO A 116 -5.65 29.94 -3.05
N ARG A 117 -5.86 28.76 -3.63
CA ARG A 117 -4.89 27.67 -3.55
C ARG A 117 -3.59 28.06 -4.25
N LEU A 118 -2.52 27.29 -4.04
CA LEU A 118 -1.29 27.47 -4.80
C LEU A 118 -1.54 27.38 -6.30
N SER A 119 -0.93 28.29 -7.05
CA SER A 119 -0.92 28.24 -8.50
C SER A 119 -0.34 26.92 -9.01
N TRP A 120 -0.96 26.34 -10.04
CA TRP A 120 -0.42 25.13 -10.67
C TRP A 120 1.03 25.32 -11.15
N ILE A 121 1.36 26.51 -11.64
CA ILE A 121 2.72 26.88 -12.06
C ILE A 121 3.67 26.86 -10.86
N ALA A 122 3.23 27.38 -9.71
CA ALA A 122 4.03 27.35 -8.49
C ALA A 122 4.37 25.92 -8.07
N VAL A 123 3.37 25.04 -8.04
CA VAL A 123 3.55 23.64 -7.64
C VAL A 123 4.49 22.93 -8.61
N VAL A 124 4.26 23.06 -9.92
CA VAL A 124 5.13 22.46 -10.95
C VAL A 124 6.57 22.98 -10.82
N ALA A 125 6.75 24.29 -10.69
CA ALA A 125 8.07 24.89 -10.58
C ALA A 125 8.80 24.46 -9.29
N VAL A 126 8.10 24.38 -8.16
CA VAL A 126 8.67 23.91 -6.89
C VAL A 126 9.11 22.43 -7.00
N VAL A 127 8.28 21.59 -7.63
CA VAL A 127 8.58 20.16 -7.78
C VAL A 127 9.76 19.95 -8.73
N VAL A 128 9.82 20.69 -9.84
CA VAL A 128 10.98 20.71 -10.76
C VAL A 128 12.26 21.14 -10.02
N MET A 129 12.15 22.17 -9.21
CA MET A 129 13.28 22.66 -8.43
C MET A 129 13.70 21.65 -7.34
N LEU A 130 12.77 20.94 -6.72
CA LEU A 130 13.06 19.85 -5.80
C LEU A 130 13.79 18.70 -6.51
N GLY A 131 13.40 18.35 -7.73
CA GLY A 131 14.10 17.36 -8.57
C GLY A 131 15.52 17.76 -8.89
N ALA A 132 15.73 19.02 -9.34
CA ALA A 132 17.05 19.56 -9.62
C ALA A 132 17.93 19.63 -8.35
N TYR A 133 17.34 19.98 -7.22
CA TYR A 133 18.04 20.03 -5.93
C TYR A 133 18.39 18.64 -5.41
N ALA A 134 17.49 17.66 -5.56
CA ALA A 134 17.65 16.32 -5.02
C ALA A 134 18.77 15.55 -5.75
N ARG A 135 18.83 15.66 -7.07
CA ARG A 135 19.77 14.91 -7.90
C ARG A 135 20.34 15.71 -9.08
N ASP A 136 19.54 15.91 -10.15
CA ASP A 136 20.01 16.46 -11.41
C ASP A 136 18.85 17.03 -12.27
N ARG A 137 19.24 17.61 -13.44
CA ARG A 137 18.28 18.17 -14.41
C ARG A 137 17.35 17.11 -15.04
N TRP A 138 17.78 15.85 -15.10
CA TRP A 138 16.97 14.79 -15.70
C TRP A 138 15.82 14.39 -14.76
N LEU A 139 16.12 14.30 -13.47
CA LEU A 139 15.07 14.09 -12.47
C LEU A 139 14.09 15.28 -12.44
N ALA A 140 14.60 16.51 -12.52
CA ALA A 140 13.77 17.71 -12.61
C ALA A 140 12.83 17.67 -13.81
N LEU A 141 13.34 17.28 -14.98
CA LEU A 141 12.55 17.12 -16.19
C LEU A 141 11.49 16.03 -16.05
N LEU A 142 11.88 14.85 -15.55
CA LEU A 142 10.96 13.72 -15.33
C LEU A 142 9.79 14.13 -14.45
N VAL A 143 10.08 14.69 -13.27
CA VAL A 143 9.06 15.06 -12.31
C VAL A 143 8.20 16.22 -12.83
N GLY A 144 8.84 17.18 -13.52
CA GLY A 144 8.14 18.27 -14.20
C GLY A 144 7.14 17.76 -15.24
N LEU A 145 7.54 16.81 -16.08
CA LEU A 145 6.66 16.19 -17.09
C LEU A 145 5.52 15.39 -16.43
N CYS A 146 5.79 14.67 -15.33
CA CYS A 146 4.73 13.98 -14.59
C CYS A 146 3.66 14.97 -14.08
N PHE A 147 4.07 16.07 -13.46
CA PHE A 147 3.12 17.07 -12.97
C PHE A 147 2.45 17.85 -14.09
N LEU A 148 3.17 18.13 -15.19
CA LEU A 148 2.59 18.78 -16.37
C LEU A 148 1.49 17.89 -17.00
N TYR A 149 1.68 16.57 -17.02
CA TYR A 149 0.62 15.65 -17.45
C TYR A 149 -0.66 15.84 -16.63
N LEU A 150 -0.55 15.91 -15.29
CA LEU A 150 -1.71 16.10 -14.42
C LEU A 150 -2.48 17.39 -14.75
N VAL A 151 -1.75 18.45 -15.09
CA VAL A 151 -2.35 19.73 -15.51
C VAL A 151 -3.03 19.61 -16.86
N VAL A 152 -2.29 19.14 -17.87
CA VAL A 152 -2.73 19.14 -19.27
C VAL A 152 -3.91 18.18 -19.50
N PHE A 153 -3.94 17.05 -18.79
CA PHE A 153 -5.02 16.05 -18.92
C PHE A 153 -6.16 16.25 -17.89
N GLY A 154 -6.27 17.44 -17.29
CA GLY A 154 -7.41 17.78 -16.43
C GLY A 154 -7.53 16.95 -15.15
N LYS A 155 -6.43 16.33 -14.70
CA LYS A 155 -6.39 15.51 -13.46
C LYS A 155 -5.79 16.27 -12.27
N TRP A 156 -5.60 17.58 -12.43
CA TRP A 156 -4.91 18.41 -11.45
C TRP A 156 -5.60 18.43 -10.10
N ASP A 157 -6.89 18.72 -10.06
CA ASP A 157 -7.64 18.88 -8.81
C ASP A 157 -7.67 17.58 -8.01
N SER A 158 -7.99 16.47 -8.68
CA SER A 158 -7.96 15.14 -8.05
C SER A 158 -6.54 14.73 -7.61
N ALA A 159 -5.51 15.12 -8.38
CA ALA A 159 -4.12 14.86 -8.01
C ALA A 159 -3.70 15.66 -6.78
N MET A 160 -4.13 16.90 -6.64
CA MET A 160 -3.82 17.75 -5.50
C MET A 160 -4.51 17.27 -4.22
N VAL A 161 -5.74 16.77 -4.27
CA VAL A 161 -6.42 16.11 -3.14
C VAL A 161 -5.64 14.85 -2.72
N THR A 162 -5.22 14.03 -3.68
CA THR A 162 -4.39 12.85 -3.42
C THR A 162 -3.06 13.22 -2.78
N LEU A 163 -2.37 14.22 -3.34
CA LEU A 163 -1.09 14.70 -2.83
C LEU A 163 -1.21 15.29 -1.42
N SER A 164 -2.28 16.02 -1.12
CA SER A 164 -2.56 16.57 0.21
C SER A 164 -2.62 15.48 1.27
N SER A 165 -3.34 14.41 0.99
CA SER A 165 -3.41 13.25 1.89
C SER A 165 -2.04 12.59 2.11
N ILE A 166 -1.23 12.44 1.05
CA ILE A 166 0.10 11.83 1.11
C ILE A 166 1.08 12.71 1.89
N VAL A 167 1.08 14.02 1.65
CA VAL A 167 1.96 14.99 2.33
C VAL A 167 1.74 15.00 3.85
N VAL A 168 0.54 14.69 4.31
CA VAL A 168 0.22 14.57 5.74
C VAL A 168 0.47 13.15 6.26
N ALA A 169 -0.04 12.13 5.55
CA ALA A 169 0.03 10.73 6.00
C ALA A 169 1.47 10.21 6.08
N VAL A 170 2.33 10.56 5.11
CA VAL A 170 3.72 10.05 5.07
C VAL A 170 4.55 10.54 6.26
N PRO A 171 4.65 11.83 6.58
CA PRO A 171 5.39 12.29 7.75
C PRO A 171 4.84 11.70 9.06
N LEU A 172 3.52 11.61 9.22
CA LEU A 172 2.91 11.04 10.41
C LEU A 172 3.16 9.53 10.52
N GLY A 173 3.07 8.79 9.42
CA GLY A 173 3.38 7.37 9.38
C GLY A 173 4.85 7.08 9.69
N VAL A 174 5.76 7.84 9.08
CA VAL A 174 7.21 7.75 9.36
C VAL A 174 7.52 8.09 10.81
N LEU A 175 6.94 9.19 11.33
CA LEU A 175 7.13 9.59 12.73
C LEU A 175 6.61 8.50 13.68
N GLY A 176 5.41 7.98 13.43
CA GLY A 176 4.83 6.90 14.21
C GLY A 176 5.70 5.63 14.19
N GLY A 177 6.13 5.19 13.00
CA GLY A 177 7.03 4.06 12.84
C GLY A 177 8.38 4.26 13.54
N LEU A 178 8.95 5.46 13.45
CA LEU A 178 10.18 5.82 14.16
C LEU A 178 10.01 5.76 15.68
N LEU A 179 8.91 6.32 16.21
CA LEU A 179 8.62 6.29 17.65
C LEU A 179 8.42 4.85 18.15
N VAL A 180 7.69 4.02 17.42
CA VAL A 180 7.50 2.60 17.73
C VAL A 180 8.84 1.85 17.66
N GLY A 181 9.66 2.12 16.63
CA GLY A 181 10.99 1.55 16.49
C GLY A 181 11.93 1.92 17.65
N ILE A 182 11.96 3.21 18.04
CA ILE A 182 12.73 3.68 19.20
C ILE A 182 12.22 3.04 20.50
N TRP A 183 10.92 2.88 20.65
CA TRP A 183 10.33 2.23 21.82
C TRP A 183 10.72 0.74 21.89
N GLY A 184 10.66 0.03 20.76
CA GLY A 184 11.14 -1.36 20.66
C GLY A 184 12.62 -1.50 21.03
N ALA A 185 13.48 -0.63 20.50
CA ALA A 185 14.92 -0.64 20.76
C ALA A 185 15.34 -0.37 22.22
N ARG A 186 14.42 0.13 23.07
CA ARG A 186 14.72 0.42 24.49
C ARG A 186 14.88 -0.82 25.35
N SER A 187 14.25 -1.93 25.00
CA SER A 187 14.22 -3.15 25.82
C SER A 187 13.92 -4.37 24.96
N ALA A 188 14.68 -5.46 25.16
CA ALA A 188 14.41 -6.74 24.51
C ALA A 188 13.00 -7.28 24.79
N ARG A 189 12.41 -6.97 25.94
CA ARG A 189 11.02 -7.34 26.24
C ARG A 189 10.03 -6.57 25.38
N THR A 190 10.25 -5.27 25.21
CA THR A 190 9.41 -4.41 24.36
C THR A 190 9.51 -4.85 22.90
N GLU A 191 10.70 -5.14 22.42
CA GLU A 191 10.95 -5.66 21.08
C GLU A 191 10.22 -7.00 20.85
N ALA A 192 10.32 -7.92 21.81
CA ALA A 192 9.64 -9.22 21.74
C ALA A 192 8.11 -9.13 21.67
N ILE A 193 7.51 -8.04 22.18
CA ILE A 193 6.07 -7.79 22.11
C ILE A 193 5.71 -7.05 20.82
N ILE A 194 6.46 -6.02 20.46
CA ILE A 194 6.16 -5.17 19.31
C ILE A 194 6.38 -5.92 17.99
N THR A 195 7.44 -6.72 17.89
CA THR A 195 7.80 -7.42 16.64
C THR A 195 6.67 -8.31 16.11
N PRO A 196 6.03 -9.20 16.88
CA PRO A 196 4.91 -9.99 16.38
C PRO A 196 3.70 -9.14 15.97
N VAL A 197 3.46 -8.02 16.65
CA VAL A 197 2.38 -7.11 16.31
C VAL A 197 2.65 -6.44 14.95
N LEU A 198 3.87 -5.94 14.73
CA LEU A 198 4.26 -5.35 13.45
C LEU A 198 4.25 -6.40 12.32
N ASP A 199 4.72 -7.63 12.59
CA ASP A 199 4.68 -8.71 11.62
C ASP A 199 3.23 -9.08 11.24
N LEU A 200 2.33 -9.13 12.24
CA LEU A 200 0.90 -9.31 11.98
C LEU A 200 0.33 -8.16 11.16
N MET A 201 0.67 -6.92 11.52
CA MET A 201 0.20 -5.74 10.77
C MET A 201 0.65 -5.76 9.30
N GLN A 202 1.83 -6.27 8.98
CA GLN A 202 2.31 -6.40 7.60
C GLN A 202 1.61 -7.53 6.82
N THR A 203 1.16 -8.57 7.50
CA THR A 203 0.47 -9.71 6.87
C THR A 203 -1.03 -9.46 6.67
N VAL A 204 -1.62 -8.57 7.46
CA VAL A 204 -3.05 -8.24 7.35
C VAL A 204 -3.31 -7.44 6.06
N PRO A 205 -4.27 -7.86 5.23
CA PRO A 205 -4.62 -7.13 4.01
C PRO A 205 -5.04 -5.69 4.31
N VAL A 206 -4.64 -4.77 3.44
CA VAL A 206 -4.90 -3.31 3.61
C VAL A 206 -6.38 -3.01 3.86
N PHE A 207 -7.29 -3.69 3.17
CA PHE A 207 -8.74 -3.56 3.37
C PHE A 207 -9.20 -3.91 4.79
N ALA A 208 -8.50 -4.80 5.49
CA ALA A 208 -8.88 -5.19 6.84
C ALA A 208 -8.69 -4.07 7.87
N TYR A 209 -7.76 -3.13 7.62
CA TYR A 209 -7.60 -1.92 8.45
C TYR A 209 -8.72 -0.91 8.23
N LEU A 210 -9.23 -0.86 6.99
CA LEU A 210 -10.21 0.13 6.61
C LEU A 210 -11.53 -0.04 7.39
N VAL A 211 -11.97 -1.28 7.59
CA VAL A 211 -13.25 -1.57 8.25
C VAL A 211 -13.30 -1.05 9.70
N PRO A 212 -12.35 -1.40 10.60
CA PRO A 212 -12.33 -0.81 11.94
C PRO A 212 -12.22 0.71 11.95
N VAL A 213 -11.38 1.26 11.07
CA VAL A 213 -11.18 2.71 11.00
C VAL A 213 -12.45 3.43 10.57
N LEU A 214 -13.23 2.88 9.63
CA LEU A 214 -14.54 3.41 9.26
C LEU A 214 -15.53 3.45 10.43
N PHE A 215 -15.54 2.39 11.25
CA PHE A 215 -16.39 2.36 12.43
C PHE A 215 -16.00 3.42 13.46
N LEU A 216 -14.70 3.70 13.59
CA LEU A 216 -14.15 4.61 14.61
C LEU A 216 -14.17 6.07 14.18
N PHE A 217 -13.85 6.35 12.91
CA PHE A 217 -13.63 7.71 12.38
C PHE A 217 -14.69 8.15 11.36
N GLY A 218 -15.59 7.24 10.94
CA GLY A 218 -16.60 7.50 9.91
C GLY A 218 -16.04 7.43 8.49
N PHE A 219 -16.84 7.90 7.50
CA PHE A 219 -16.44 7.96 6.10
C PHE A 219 -15.68 9.26 5.83
N GLY A 220 -14.70 9.21 4.92
CA GLY A 220 -14.01 10.40 4.42
C GLY A 220 -12.49 10.33 4.49
N ALA A 221 -11.85 11.45 4.17
CA ALA A 221 -10.40 11.57 4.01
C ALA A 221 -9.62 11.29 5.31
N VAL A 222 -10.15 11.68 6.47
CA VAL A 222 -9.50 11.44 7.78
C VAL A 222 -9.42 9.96 8.11
N ALA A 223 -10.50 9.21 7.88
CA ALA A 223 -10.50 7.75 8.08
C ALA A 223 -9.47 7.07 7.16
N ALA A 224 -9.45 7.47 5.90
CA ALA A 224 -8.50 7.02 4.92
C ALA A 224 -7.05 7.29 5.33
N MET A 225 -6.75 8.50 5.75
CA MET A 225 -5.43 8.92 6.22
C MET A 225 -5.03 8.17 7.50
N THR A 226 -5.95 7.99 8.45
CA THR A 226 -5.70 7.22 9.68
C THR A 226 -5.33 5.77 9.36
N ALA A 227 -6.07 5.12 8.46
CA ALA A 227 -5.74 3.76 8.01
C ALA A 227 -4.37 3.70 7.34
N THR A 228 -4.02 4.70 6.53
CA THR A 228 -2.70 4.83 5.89
C THR A 228 -1.59 4.97 6.92
N ILE A 229 -1.76 5.82 7.92
CA ILE A 229 -0.77 6.04 8.99
C ILE A 229 -0.54 4.74 9.77
N ILE A 230 -1.61 4.06 10.20
CA ILE A 230 -1.52 2.80 10.95
C ILE A 230 -0.77 1.75 10.13
N TYR A 231 -1.11 1.59 8.86
CA TYR A 231 -0.46 0.64 7.96
C TYR A 231 1.02 0.97 7.73
N ALA A 232 1.34 2.25 7.58
CA ALA A 232 2.70 2.73 7.37
C ALA A 232 3.61 2.58 8.61
N MET A 233 3.05 2.61 9.82
CA MET A 233 3.80 2.44 11.08
C MET A 233 4.37 1.03 11.27
N ALA A 234 3.90 0.04 10.53
CA ALA A 234 4.35 -1.35 10.64
C ALA A 234 5.79 -1.61 10.14
N LEU A 235 6.51 -0.59 9.65
CA LEU A 235 7.85 -0.72 9.11
C LEU A 235 8.92 -0.73 10.21
N LYS A 236 9.78 -1.77 10.20
CA LYS A 236 10.93 -1.90 11.13
C LYS A 236 12.11 -1.03 10.65
N LEU A 237 12.60 -0.12 11.49
CA LEU A 237 13.49 0.95 11.04
C LEU A 237 14.93 0.94 11.58
N VAL A 238 15.36 0.04 12.49
CA VAL A 238 16.71 0.15 13.09
C VAL A 238 17.48 -1.17 13.12
N ALA A 239 18.74 -1.14 12.66
CA ALA A 239 19.67 -2.28 12.72
C ALA A 239 20.44 -2.32 14.06
N ALA A 240 20.53 -3.52 14.69
CA ALA A 240 21.12 -3.73 16.01
C ALA A 240 22.63 -3.43 16.11
N GLU A 241 23.37 -3.60 15.00
CA GLU A 241 24.84 -3.46 14.95
C GLU A 241 25.35 -2.04 15.28
N ILE A 242 24.54 -1.02 15.00
CA ILE A 242 24.88 0.40 15.23
C ILE A 242 24.81 0.75 16.71
N VAL A 243 24.01 0.03 17.48
CA VAL A 243 23.80 0.27 18.92
C VAL A 243 25.05 -0.13 19.72
N GLU A 244 25.66 -1.28 19.36
CA GLU A 244 26.88 -1.77 20.04
C GLU A 244 28.07 -0.82 19.85
N PHE A 245 28.25 -0.29 18.64
CA PHE A 245 29.31 0.68 18.37
C PHE A 245 29.20 1.93 19.26
N GLY A 246 28.00 2.46 19.41
CA GLY A 246 27.80 3.64 20.24
C GLY A 246 28.02 3.40 21.73
N HIS A 247 27.72 2.18 22.25
CA HIS A 247 28.02 1.79 23.62
C HIS A 247 29.52 1.68 23.86
N MET A 248 30.27 1.09 22.93
CA MET A 248 31.74 1.02 23.03
C MET A 248 32.40 2.40 22.97
N ALA A 249 31.79 3.38 22.29
CA ALA A 249 32.26 4.75 22.23
C ALA A 249 31.94 5.59 23.49
N GLY A 250 31.36 5.00 24.54
CA GLY A 250 31.03 5.68 25.80
C GLY A 250 29.89 6.70 25.71
N CYS A 251 29.02 6.60 24.69
CA CYS A 251 27.91 7.52 24.50
C CYS A 251 26.85 7.36 25.60
N SER A 252 26.35 8.48 26.14
CA SER A 252 25.12 8.46 26.93
C SER A 252 23.94 7.99 26.07
N ARG A 253 22.87 7.45 26.68
CA ARG A 253 21.66 6.96 25.95
C ARG A 253 21.09 8.01 24.98
N ARG A 254 21.12 9.29 25.35
CA ARG A 254 20.64 10.39 24.51
C ARG A 254 21.59 10.69 23.35
N GLN A 255 22.90 10.66 23.60
CA GLN A 255 23.92 10.84 22.55
C GLN A 255 23.92 9.63 21.58
N LEU A 256 23.79 8.42 22.09
CA LEU A 256 23.66 7.21 21.30
C LEU A 256 22.48 7.35 20.31
N LEU A 257 21.30 7.70 20.80
CA LEU A 257 20.11 7.86 19.95
C LEU A 257 20.27 8.96 18.90
N TRP A 258 20.57 10.20 19.34
CA TRP A 258 20.50 11.36 18.46
C TRP A 258 21.74 11.61 17.62
N LYS A 259 22.94 11.22 18.11
CA LYS A 259 24.21 11.47 17.41
C LYS A 259 24.77 10.27 16.67
N VAL A 260 24.34 9.05 17.01
CA VAL A 260 24.85 7.82 16.42
C VAL A 260 23.74 7.08 15.68
N MET A 261 22.70 6.61 16.37
CA MET A 261 21.69 5.73 15.79
C MET A 261 20.90 6.38 14.66
N ILE A 262 20.29 7.55 14.90
CA ILE A 262 19.46 8.23 13.90
C ILE A 262 20.27 8.65 12.66
N PRO A 263 21.45 9.30 12.79
CA PRO A 263 22.25 9.64 11.63
C PRO A 263 22.77 8.44 10.83
N SER A 264 23.18 7.37 11.52
CA SER A 264 23.66 6.14 10.86
C SER A 264 22.53 5.32 10.24
N ALA A 265 21.33 5.36 10.81
CA ALA A 265 20.14 4.71 10.25
C ALA A 265 19.51 5.51 9.08
N ARG A 266 20.02 6.71 8.75
CA ARG A 266 19.42 7.57 7.72
C ARG A 266 19.17 6.85 6.38
N PRO A 267 20.10 6.05 5.81
CA PRO A 267 19.81 5.34 4.57
C PRO A 267 18.63 4.38 4.70
N THR A 268 18.58 3.60 5.77
CA THR A 268 17.49 2.65 6.07
C THR A 268 16.17 3.38 6.34
N LEU A 269 16.22 4.50 7.08
CA LEU A 269 15.06 5.37 7.31
C LEU A 269 14.47 5.87 5.99
N MET A 270 15.32 6.28 5.04
CA MET A 270 14.86 6.78 3.75
C MET A 270 14.26 5.68 2.87
N VAL A 271 14.76 4.45 2.96
CA VAL A 271 14.10 3.29 2.34
C VAL A 271 12.71 3.09 2.97
N GLY A 272 12.61 3.21 4.29
CA GLY A 272 11.31 3.19 4.99
C GLY A 272 10.37 4.30 4.54
N VAL A 273 10.86 5.54 4.41
CA VAL A 273 10.07 6.67 3.89
C VAL A 273 9.53 6.37 2.49
N ASN A 274 10.39 5.82 1.61
CA ASN A 274 9.96 5.44 0.28
C ASN A 274 8.86 4.38 0.29
N GLN A 275 9.00 3.35 1.14
CA GLN A 275 7.95 2.35 1.32
C GLN A 275 6.64 2.95 1.85
N VAL A 276 6.71 3.87 2.83
CA VAL A 276 5.53 4.59 3.32
C VAL A 276 4.83 5.36 2.21
N ILE A 277 5.56 6.02 1.32
CA ILE A 277 4.99 6.72 0.16
C ILE A 277 4.24 5.74 -0.75
N MET A 278 4.86 4.60 -1.09
CA MET A 278 4.25 3.59 -1.96
C MET A 278 3.00 2.97 -1.32
N LEU A 279 3.06 2.65 -0.02
CA LEU A 279 1.92 2.14 0.73
C LEU A 279 0.78 3.17 0.82
N SER A 280 1.13 4.46 1.01
CA SER A 280 0.16 5.55 1.04
C SER A 280 -0.55 5.72 -0.30
N LEU A 281 0.15 5.62 -1.41
CA LEU A 281 -0.44 5.67 -2.76
C LEU A 281 -1.42 4.52 -2.99
N ASN A 282 -1.06 3.29 -2.62
CA ASN A 282 -1.98 2.15 -2.69
C ASN A 282 -3.21 2.38 -1.80
N MET A 283 -3.01 2.92 -0.61
CA MET A 283 -4.10 3.15 0.34
C MET A 283 -5.04 4.26 -0.10
N VAL A 284 -4.54 5.31 -0.76
CA VAL A 284 -5.36 6.44 -1.25
C VAL A 284 -6.44 5.96 -2.24
N ILE A 285 -6.13 5.00 -3.10
CA ILE A 285 -7.12 4.44 -4.04
C ILE A 285 -8.21 3.69 -3.27
N ILE A 286 -7.82 2.86 -2.31
CA ILE A 286 -8.74 2.13 -1.46
C ILE A 286 -9.58 3.10 -0.62
N ALA A 287 -8.96 4.14 -0.11
CA ALA A 287 -9.57 5.22 0.65
C ALA A 287 -10.64 5.99 -0.14
N SER A 288 -10.44 6.11 -1.45
CA SER A 288 -11.43 6.74 -2.34
C SER A 288 -12.76 5.98 -2.38
N MET A 289 -12.73 4.66 -2.12
CA MET A 289 -13.96 3.85 -2.01
C MET A 289 -14.82 4.24 -0.81
N ILE A 290 -14.24 4.91 0.18
CA ILE A 290 -14.90 5.38 1.39
C ILE A 290 -15.09 6.91 1.42
N GLY A 291 -14.95 7.57 0.27
CA GLY A 291 -15.26 8.99 0.11
C GLY A 291 -14.08 9.95 0.37
N ALA A 292 -12.85 9.48 0.28
CA ALA A 292 -11.67 10.36 0.42
C ALA A 292 -11.43 11.28 -0.79
N GLY A 293 -12.12 11.08 -1.90
CA GLY A 293 -11.91 11.88 -3.12
C GLY A 293 -10.60 11.55 -3.85
N GLY A 294 -10.12 12.49 -4.67
CA GLY A 294 -8.84 12.40 -5.37
C GLY A 294 -8.83 11.45 -6.57
N LEU A 295 -7.62 11.17 -7.10
CA LEU A 295 -7.42 10.36 -8.32
C LEU A 295 -8.01 8.94 -8.20
N GLY A 296 -7.98 8.34 -7.01
CA GLY A 296 -8.59 7.03 -6.80
C GLY A 296 -10.11 7.05 -6.94
N HIS A 297 -10.76 8.16 -6.63
CA HIS A 297 -12.19 8.36 -6.85
C HIS A 297 -12.52 8.42 -8.33
N ASP A 298 -11.70 9.11 -9.14
CA ASP A 298 -11.84 9.16 -10.58
C ASP A 298 -11.76 7.77 -11.21
N VAL A 299 -10.79 6.95 -10.78
CA VAL A 299 -10.65 5.54 -11.20
C VAL A 299 -11.90 4.73 -10.82
N LEU A 300 -12.37 4.86 -9.58
CA LEU A 300 -13.53 4.11 -9.10
C LEU A 300 -14.81 4.48 -9.85
N ILE A 301 -15.05 5.78 -10.10
CA ILE A 301 -16.22 6.24 -10.85
C ILE A 301 -16.14 5.74 -12.30
N SER A 302 -14.99 5.88 -12.95
CA SER A 302 -14.78 5.41 -14.32
C SER A 302 -15.00 3.91 -14.44
N LEU A 303 -14.54 3.12 -13.46
CA LEU A 303 -14.77 1.68 -13.42
C LEU A 303 -16.26 1.35 -13.25
N ARG A 304 -16.98 2.07 -12.38
CA ARG A 304 -18.42 1.88 -12.17
C ARG A 304 -19.26 2.27 -13.39
N ARG A 305 -18.83 3.30 -14.11
CA ARG A 305 -19.49 3.79 -15.35
C ARG A 305 -19.07 3.01 -16.60
N LEU A 306 -18.07 2.12 -16.47
CA LEU A 306 -17.42 1.44 -17.60
C LEU A 306 -16.84 2.44 -18.62
N ALA A 307 -16.41 3.61 -18.15
CA ALA A 307 -15.73 4.63 -18.94
C ALA A 307 -14.24 4.29 -19.02
N ILE A 308 -13.88 3.50 -20.03
CA ILE A 308 -12.55 2.87 -20.17
C ILE A 308 -11.47 3.94 -20.27
N GLY A 309 -11.67 4.90 -21.19
CA GLY A 309 -10.69 5.92 -21.47
C GLY A 309 -10.42 6.84 -20.29
N GLU A 310 -11.46 7.29 -19.59
CA GLU A 310 -11.33 8.09 -18.38
C GLU A 310 -10.62 7.34 -17.25
N GLY A 311 -10.93 6.03 -17.10
CA GLY A 311 -10.33 5.18 -16.10
C GLY A 311 -8.84 4.95 -16.34
N LEU A 312 -8.43 4.69 -17.59
CA LEU A 312 -7.02 4.55 -17.95
C LEU A 312 -6.26 5.86 -17.78
N GLU A 313 -6.85 6.97 -18.17
CA GLU A 313 -6.26 8.30 -18.01
C GLU A 313 -6.03 8.66 -16.53
N ALA A 314 -7.02 8.37 -15.66
CA ALA A 314 -6.88 8.52 -14.21
C ALA A 314 -5.83 7.55 -13.64
N GLY A 315 -5.77 6.32 -14.14
CA GLY A 315 -4.75 5.34 -13.76
C GLY A 315 -3.33 5.78 -14.13
N ILE A 316 -3.14 6.34 -15.33
CA ILE A 316 -1.85 6.93 -15.75
C ILE A 316 -1.50 8.12 -14.85
N ALA A 317 -2.45 8.98 -14.51
CA ALA A 317 -2.23 10.12 -13.61
C ALA A 317 -1.72 9.68 -12.23
N ILE A 318 -2.34 8.65 -11.62
CA ILE A 318 -1.87 8.06 -10.37
C ILE A 318 -0.44 7.53 -10.51
N THR A 319 -0.17 6.82 -11.61
CA THR A 319 1.15 6.25 -11.89
C THR A 319 2.22 7.31 -11.99
N LEU A 320 1.95 8.39 -12.73
CA LEU A 320 2.91 9.48 -12.90
C LEU A 320 3.16 10.21 -11.58
N LEU A 321 2.11 10.42 -10.77
CA LEU A 321 2.26 10.97 -9.43
C LEU A 321 3.11 10.04 -8.55
N ALA A 322 2.87 8.72 -8.61
CA ALA A 322 3.64 7.71 -7.90
C ALA A 322 5.12 7.72 -8.30
N ILE A 323 5.40 7.72 -9.61
CA ILE A 323 6.77 7.77 -10.14
C ILE A 323 7.47 9.06 -9.68
N ALA A 324 6.80 10.20 -9.75
CA ALA A 324 7.38 11.47 -9.34
C ALA A 324 7.78 11.46 -7.85
N LEU A 325 6.88 10.99 -6.97
CA LEU A 325 7.13 10.91 -5.53
C LEU A 325 8.20 9.87 -5.19
N ASP A 326 8.17 8.69 -5.82
CA ASP A 326 9.15 7.63 -5.63
C ASP A 326 10.56 8.09 -6.03
N ARG A 327 10.71 8.65 -7.23
CA ARG A 327 12.02 9.12 -7.73
C ARG A 327 12.57 10.30 -6.93
N LEU A 328 11.71 11.22 -6.47
CA LEU A 328 12.11 12.29 -5.55
C LEU A 328 12.58 11.72 -4.20
N SER A 329 11.82 10.80 -3.61
CA SER A 329 12.17 10.17 -2.34
C SER A 329 13.51 9.43 -2.43
N GLN A 330 13.72 8.61 -3.47
CA GLN A 330 14.98 7.90 -3.71
C GLN A 330 16.16 8.87 -3.87
N ALA A 331 15.97 9.96 -4.61
CA ALA A 331 17.00 10.96 -4.82
C ALA A 331 17.38 11.68 -3.52
N PHE A 332 16.39 12.02 -2.67
CA PHE A 332 16.65 12.58 -1.34
C PHE A 332 17.34 11.56 -0.42
N ALA A 333 17.03 10.28 -0.52
CA ALA A 333 17.68 9.21 0.21
C ALA A 333 19.17 9.08 -0.14
N ALA A 334 19.49 9.14 -1.43
CA ALA A 334 20.85 9.02 -1.94
C ALA A 334 21.70 10.28 -1.73
N LYS A 335 21.07 11.42 -1.40
CA LYS A 335 21.78 12.70 -1.25
C LYS A 335 22.66 12.69 0.00
N PRO A 336 23.98 13.00 -0.13
CA PRO A 336 24.87 13.12 1.02
C PRO A 336 24.40 14.24 1.96
N PRO A 337 24.76 14.16 3.26
CA PRO A 337 24.47 15.24 4.20
C PRO A 337 25.03 16.56 3.67
N PRO A 338 24.30 17.68 3.85
CA PRO A 338 24.82 18.98 3.41
C PRO A 338 26.12 19.30 4.14
N GLU A 339 27.13 19.72 3.39
CA GLU A 339 28.36 20.27 3.97
C GLU A 339 28.03 21.40 4.97
N ARG A 340 28.82 21.48 6.04
CA ARG A 340 28.64 22.53 7.05
C ARG A 340 28.79 23.91 6.38
N ARG A 341 27.65 24.56 6.16
CA ARG A 341 27.62 25.93 5.66
C ARG A 341 28.00 26.89 6.77
N ASP A 342 28.65 28.01 6.38
CA ASP A 342 29.10 29.04 7.32
C ASP A 342 27.93 29.50 8.20
N PRO A 343 28.07 29.40 9.54
CA PRO A 343 27.02 29.86 10.48
C PRO A 343 26.69 31.35 10.37
N ALA A 344 27.64 32.17 9.87
CA ALA A 344 27.47 33.62 9.73
C ALA A 344 26.69 34.05 8.49
N ALA A 345 26.44 33.14 7.53
CA ALA A 345 25.65 33.45 6.32
C ALA A 345 24.17 33.67 6.67
N GLY A 346 23.57 34.74 6.18
CA GLY A 346 22.13 35.01 6.32
C GLY A 346 21.25 33.89 5.75
N PHE A 347 20.01 33.79 6.22
CA PHE A 347 19.04 32.72 5.86
C PHE A 347 18.89 32.52 4.33
N LEU A 348 18.80 33.57 3.54
CA LEU A 348 18.70 33.55 2.09
C LEU A 348 19.92 32.92 1.41
N LYS A 349 21.14 33.24 1.88
CA LYS A 349 22.38 32.63 1.36
C LYS A 349 22.54 31.19 1.84
N ARG A 350 22.00 30.85 3.01
CA ARG A 350 22.04 29.50 3.57
C ARG A 350 21.10 28.55 2.84
N HIS A 351 19.93 29.05 2.40
CA HIS A 351 18.88 28.24 1.77
C HIS A 351 18.37 28.86 0.46
N PRO A 352 19.21 28.98 -0.59
CA PRO A 352 18.85 29.69 -1.82
C PRO A 352 17.66 29.01 -2.54
N HIS A 353 17.54 27.68 -2.47
CA HIS A 353 16.43 26.96 -3.08
C HIS A 353 15.10 27.22 -2.36
N LEU A 354 15.10 27.34 -1.03
CA LEU A 354 13.88 27.69 -0.28
C LEU A 354 13.46 29.12 -0.57
N ALA A 355 14.42 30.05 -0.66
CA ALA A 355 14.15 31.43 -1.01
C ALA A 355 13.59 31.54 -2.45
N ALA A 356 14.15 30.79 -3.40
CA ALA A 356 13.66 30.75 -4.77
C ALA A 356 12.23 30.16 -4.84
N ALA A 357 11.96 29.08 -4.10
CA ALA A 357 10.61 28.49 -4.01
C ALA A 357 9.60 29.49 -3.45
N ALA A 358 9.94 30.15 -2.35
CA ALA A 358 9.06 31.17 -1.74
C ALA A 358 8.81 32.34 -2.71
N ALA A 359 9.83 32.78 -3.42
CA ALA A 359 9.70 33.84 -4.43
C ALA A 359 8.80 33.42 -5.59
N ILE A 360 8.97 32.19 -6.11
CA ILE A 360 8.12 31.64 -7.18
C ILE A 360 6.67 31.58 -6.73
N ILE A 361 6.41 31.03 -5.54
CA ILE A 361 5.06 30.96 -4.96
C ILE A 361 4.45 32.36 -4.83
N ALA A 362 5.20 33.32 -4.27
CA ALA A 362 4.70 34.69 -4.08
C ALA A 362 4.38 35.38 -5.41
N VAL A 363 5.30 35.27 -6.40
CA VAL A 363 5.11 35.88 -7.72
C VAL A 363 3.95 35.25 -8.48
N THR A 364 3.87 33.91 -8.52
CA THR A 364 2.79 33.23 -9.26
C THR A 364 1.44 33.41 -8.58
N THR A 365 1.37 33.50 -7.26
CA THR A 365 0.12 33.79 -6.53
C THR A 365 -0.32 35.24 -6.80
N ALA A 366 0.61 36.20 -6.75
CA ALA A 366 0.31 37.60 -7.08
C ALA A 366 -0.17 37.76 -8.55
N LEU A 367 0.49 37.09 -9.49
CA LEU A 367 0.08 37.09 -10.88
C LEU A 367 -1.28 36.38 -11.06
N GLY A 368 -1.55 35.33 -10.29
CA GLY A 368 -2.82 34.59 -10.32
C GLY A 368 -4.04 35.41 -9.92
N VAL A 369 -3.85 36.42 -9.06
CA VAL A 369 -4.91 37.36 -8.71
C VAL A 369 -5.31 38.25 -9.90
N VAL A 370 -4.33 38.60 -10.74
CA VAL A 370 -4.56 39.49 -11.91
C VAL A 370 -4.95 38.68 -13.15
N VAL A 371 -4.33 37.55 -13.37
CA VAL A 371 -4.49 36.71 -14.55
C VAL A 371 -4.92 35.30 -14.13
N PRO A 372 -6.19 34.94 -14.28
CA PRO A 372 -6.75 33.65 -13.81
C PRO A 372 -6.02 32.42 -14.32
N VAL A 373 -5.41 32.48 -15.51
CA VAL A 373 -4.63 31.37 -16.10
C VAL A 373 -3.45 30.94 -15.22
N PHE A 374 -2.86 31.87 -14.45
CA PHE A 374 -1.79 31.53 -13.51
C PHE A 374 -2.32 30.79 -12.29
N GLN A 375 -3.58 30.98 -11.91
CA GLN A 375 -4.20 30.33 -10.77
C GLN A 375 -4.74 28.94 -11.11
N SER A 376 -5.47 28.83 -12.22
CA SER A 376 -6.07 27.57 -12.70
C SER A 376 -5.79 27.39 -14.18
N PHE A 377 -5.47 26.18 -14.57
CA PHE A 377 -5.29 25.83 -15.98
C PHE A 377 -6.66 25.90 -16.69
N PRO A 378 -6.76 26.59 -17.83
CA PRO A 378 -8.04 26.73 -18.54
C PRO A 378 -8.58 25.39 -19.02
N GLU A 379 -9.84 25.09 -18.76
CA GLU A 379 -10.49 23.85 -19.22
C GLU A 379 -10.43 23.70 -20.75
N ALA A 380 -10.49 24.81 -21.49
CA ALA A 380 -10.38 24.80 -22.95
C ALA A 380 -9.03 24.28 -23.49
N TRP A 381 -8.00 24.24 -22.65
CA TRP A 381 -6.66 23.75 -23.00
C TRP A 381 -6.43 22.33 -22.49
N THR A 382 -7.37 21.77 -21.75
CA THR A 382 -7.24 20.40 -21.29
C THR A 382 -7.38 19.44 -22.47
N LEU A 383 -6.46 18.49 -22.51
CA LEU A 383 -6.49 17.39 -23.46
C LEU A 383 -7.09 16.16 -22.79
N THR A 384 -7.70 15.29 -23.56
CA THR A 384 -8.09 13.96 -23.08
C THR A 384 -7.65 12.89 -24.06
N THR A 385 -7.05 11.86 -23.54
CA THR A 385 -6.73 10.65 -24.29
C THR A 385 -7.85 9.60 -24.19
N GLY A 386 -8.91 9.89 -23.43
CA GLY A 386 -10.04 9.00 -23.21
C GLY A 386 -10.58 8.37 -24.50
N PRO A 387 -10.93 9.17 -25.53
CA PRO A 387 -11.46 8.65 -26.80
C PRO A 387 -10.48 7.70 -27.51
N PHE A 388 -9.16 7.95 -27.42
CA PHE A 388 -8.14 7.06 -27.98
C PHE A 388 -8.13 5.71 -27.27
N TRP A 389 -8.15 5.70 -25.94
CA TRP A 389 -8.16 4.47 -25.17
C TRP A 389 -9.45 3.67 -25.35
N ASP A 390 -10.60 4.37 -25.42
CA ASP A 390 -11.89 3.75 -25.72
C ASP A 390 -11.89 3.11 -27.11
N TRP A 391 -11.34 3.81 -28.10
CA TRP A 391 -11.19 3.28 -29.43
C TRP A 391 -10.24 2.05 -29.45
N LEU A 392 -9.09 2.15 -28.79
CA LEU A 392 -8.10 1.08 -28.74
C LEU A 392 -8.68 -0.19 -28.12
N VAL A 393 -9.36 -0.06 -26.97
CA VAL A 393 -9.96 -1.22 -26.29
C VAL A 393 -11.11 -1.80 -27.11
N LYS A 394 -11.94 -0.95 -27.74
CA LYS A 394 -12.96 -1.41 -28.68
C LYS A 394 -12.35 -2.11 -29.89
N TRP A 395 -11.29 -1.56 -30.45
CA TRP A 395 -10.59 -2.18 -31.56
C TRP A 395 -10.00 -3.56 -31.19
N ILE A 396 -9.37 -3.67 -30.03
CA ILE A 396 -8.88 -4.95 -29.51
C ILE A 396 -10.03 -5.93 -29.32
N ASN A 397 -11.12 -5.51 -28.68
CA ASN A 397 -12.28 -6.35 -28.44
C ASN A 397 -12.95 -6.83 -29.74
N VAL A 398 -13.01 -5.98 -30.77
CA VAL A 398 -13.64 -6.37 -32.05
C VAL A 398 -12.74 -7.30 -32.86
N ASN A 399 -11.43 -7.01 -32.92
CA ASN A 399 -10.53 -7.77 -33.79
C ASN A 399 -9.97 -9.04 -33.13
N PHE A 400 -9.89 -9.08 -31.81
CA PHE A 400 -9.27 -10.17 -31.05
C PHE A 400 -10.24 -10.86 -30.07
N PHE A 401 -11.54 -10.59 -30.19
CA PHE A 401 -12.55 -11.15 -29.28
C PHE A 401 -12.47 -12.66 -29.18
N ASP A 402 -12.47 -13.36 -30.32
CA ASP A 402 -12.46 -14.82 -30.35
C ASP A 402 -11.18 -15.39 -29.75
N GLN A 403 -10.02 -14.78 -29.99
CA GLN A 403 -8.73 -15.19 -29.45
C GLN A 403 -8.68 -14.96 -27.94
N LEU A 404 -9.11 -13.78 -27.47
CA LEU A 404 -9.16 -13.45 -26.04
C LEU A 404 -10.13 -14.37 -25.30
N GLU A 405 -11.32 -14.59 -25.85
CA GLU A 405 -12.32 -15.48 -25.25
C GLU A 405 -11.86 -16.95 -25.30
N ALA A 406 -11.18 -17.39 -26.37
CA ALA A 406 -10.59 -18.72 -26.44
C ALA A 406 -9.52 -18.94 -25.38
N VAL A 407 -8.59 -18.02 -25.20
CA VAL A 407 -7.55 -18.07 -24.16
C VAL A 407 -8.18 -18.09 -22.77
N LYS A 408 -9.10 -17.16 -22.49
CA LYS A 408 -9.84 -17.10 -21.24
C LYS A 408 -10.57 -18.42 -20.95
N THR A 409 -11.35 -18.92 -21.92
CA THR A 409 -12.14 -20.14 -21.78
C THR A 409 -11.23 -21.35 -21.60
N PHE A 410 -10.14 -21.46 -22.35
CA PHE A 410 -9.15 -22.51 -22.19
C PHE A 410 -8.57 -22.55 -20.77
N LEU A 411 -8.09 -21.41 -20.27
CA LEU A 411 -7.52 -21.33 -18.93
C LEU A 411 -8.59 -21.57 -17.85
N LEU A 412 -9.79 -21.04 -18.05
CA LEU A 412 -10.89 -21.15 -17.11
C LEU A 412 -11.38 -22.61 -16.99
N LEU A 413 -11.57 -23.31 -18.10
CA LEU A 413 -12.09 -24.69 -18.11
C LEU A 413 -11.03 -25.73 -17.74
N ASN A 414 -9.76 -25.54 -18.16
CA ASN A 414 -8.73 -26.55 -17.97
C ASN A 414 -7.90 -26.37 -16.69
N PHE A 415 -7.83 -25.17 -16.15
CA PHE A 415 -7.01 -24.87 -14.97
C PHE A 415 -7.83 -24.30 -13.82
N LEU A 416 -8.55 -23.18 -14.03
CA LEU A 416 -9.18 -22.46 -12.93
C LEU A 416 -10.32 -23.27 -12.28
N ILE A 417 -11.28 -23.71 -13.07
CA ILE A 417 -12.45 -24.47 -12.57
C ILE A 417 -12.05 -25.82 -11.97
N PRO A 418 -11.21 -26.65 -12.61
CA PRO A 418 -10.77 -27.90 -12.02
C PRO A 418 -10.04 -27.71 -10.69
N PHE A 419 -9.13 -26.74 -10.62
CA PHE A 419 -8.36 -26.47 -9.40
C PHE A 419 -9.26 -25.91 -8.27
N LYS A 420 -10.18 -25.01 -8.61
CA LYS A 420 -11.19 -24.52 -7.67
C LYS A 420 -12.05 -25.65 -7.11
N ARG A 421 -12.57 -26.51 -8.00
CA ARG A 421 -13.37 -27.67 -7.59
C ARG A 421 -12.56 -28.64 -6.73
N PHE A 422 -11.33 -28.90 -7.10
CA PHE A 422 -10.42 -29.74 -6.33
C PHE A 422 -10.26 -29.22 -4.90
N LEU A 423 -9.93 -27.95 -4.70
CA LEU A 423 -9.77 -27.37 -3.37
C LEU A 423 -11.07 -27.35 -2.56
N LEU A 424 -12.21 -27.09 -3.19
CA LEU A 424 -13.50 -27.05 -2.50
C LEU A 424 -14.02 -28.41 -2.08
N VAL A 425 -13.56 -29.48 -2.73
CA VAL A 425 -13.97 -30.87 -2.47
C VAL A 425 -13.10 -31.50 -1.38
N ILE A 426 -11.87 -31.02 -1.17
CA ILE A 426 -10.99 -31.58 -0.14
C ILE A 426 -11.63 -31.39 1.26
N PRO A 427 -11.76 -32.48 2.05
CA PRO A 427 -12.26 -32.38 3.40
C PRO A 427 -11.43 -31.44 4.27
N TRP A 428 -12.07 -30.54 5.00
CA TRP A 428 -11.35 -29.56 5.85
C TRP A 428 -10.42 -30.21 6.90
N PRO A 429 -10.77 -31.36 7.54
CA PRO A 429 -9.86 -32.00 8.47
C PRO A 429 -8.58 -32.54 7.80
N ALA A 430 -8.69 -32.98 6.54
CA ALA A 430 -7.53 -33.43 5.77
C ALA A 430 -6.55 -32.27 5.50
N VAL A 431 -7.08 -31.10 5.11
CA VAL A 431 -6.24 -29.91 4.89
C VAL A 431 -5.56 -29.47 6.18
N ILE A 432 -6.29 -29.43 7.31
CA ILE A 432 -5.70 -29.09 8.62
C ILE A 432 -4.61 -30.07 9.00
N GLY A 433 -4.85 -31.38 8.81
CA GLY A 433 -3.85 -32.41 9.07
C GLY A 433 -2.59 -32.28 8.22
N MET A 434 -2.75 -32.04 6.92
CA MET A 434 -1.62 -31.82 6.00
C MET A 434 -0.85 -30.54 6.33
N LEU A 435 -1.53 -29.45 6.63
CA LEU A 435 -0.91 -28.18 7.05
C LEU A 435 -0.18 -28.34 8.39
N GLY A 436 -0.78 -29.06 9.35
CA GLY A 436 -0.14 -29.39 10.63
C GLY A 436 1.11 -30.24 10.44
N LEU A 437 1.08 -31.24 9.56
CA LEU A 437 2.23 -32.08 9.22
C LEU A 437 3.34 -31.26 8.55
N ALA A 438 2.99 -30.40 7.60
CA ALA A 438 3.94 -29.48 6.97
C ALA A 438 4.59 -28.56 8.00
N GLY A 439 3.78 -27.95 8.88
CA GLY A 439 4.28 -27.12 9.97
C GLY A 439 5.23 -27.86 10.90
N TRP A 440 4.91 -29.13 11.21
CA TRP A 440 5.79 -29.97 12.02
C TRP A 440 7.13 -30.24 11.35
N GLN A 441 7.09 -30.56 10.07
CA GLN A 441 8.30 -30.82 9.29
C GLN A 441 9.20 -29.59 9.18
N LEU A 442 8.62 -28.39 8.99
CA LEU A 442 9.34 -27.14 8.74
C LEU A 442 9.83 -26.44 10.01
N GLY A 443 9.05 -26.48 11.10
CA GLY A 443 9.35 -25.70 12.30
C GLY A 443 8.95 -26.38 13.62
N GLY A 444 8.73 -27.71 13.60
CA GLY A 444 8.41 -28.49 14.79
C GLY A 444 6.99 -28.30 15.29
N VAL A 445 6.73 -28.84 16.50
CA VAL A 445 5.38 -28.90 17.08
C VAL A 445 4.75 -27.52 17.27
N ARG A 446 5.54 -26.49 17.57
CA ARG A 446 5.03 -25.13 17.78
C ARG A 446 4.43 -24.54 16.49
N LEU A 447 5.14 -24.71 15.37
CA LEU A 447 4.63 -24.24 14.07
C LEU A 447 3.43 -25.09 13.62
N ALA A 448 3.47 -26.41 13.84
CA ALA A 448 2.33 -27.29 13.56
C ALA A 448 1.07 -26.83 14.30
N ALA A 449 1.18 -26.58 15.61
CA ALA A 449 0.06 -26.14 16.44
C ALA A 449 -0.47 -24.76 15.98
N LEU A 450 0.43 -23.83 15.65
CA LEU A 450 0.04 -22.52 15.14
C LEU A 450 -0.76 -22.64 13.83
N VAL A 451 -0.20 -23.35 12.84
CA VAL A 451 -0.81 -23.45 11.50
C VAL A 451 -2.13 -24.23 11.56
N ALA A 452 -2.15 -25.37 12.28
CA ALA A 452 -3.38 -26.15 12.47
C ALA A 452 -4.44 -25.34 13.26
N GLY A 453 -4.03 -24.59 14.27
CA GLY A 453 -4.91 -23.72 15.06
C GLY A 453 -5.53 -22.61 14.23
N LEU A 454 -4.74 -21.91 13.40
CA LEU A 454 -5.24 -20.89 12.48
C LEU A 454 -6.19 -21.46 11.41
N ALA A 455 -5.85 -22.61 10.82
CA ALA A 455 -6.72 -23.28 9.86
C ALA A 455 -8.04 -23.73 10.52
N THR A 456 -7.99 -24.28 11.75
CA THR A 456 -9.19 -24.61 12.54
C THR A 456 -10.01 -23.37 12.84
N PHE A 457 -9.39 -22.25 13.19
CA PHE A 457 -10.08 -20.97 13.41
C PHE A 457 -10.89 -20.53 12.17
N ILE A 458 -10.32 -20.65 10.97
CA ILE A 458 -11.01 -20.34 9.71
C ILE A 458 -12.25 -21.24 9.54
N VAL A 459 -12.13 -22.52 9.85
CA VAL A 459 -13.25 -23.49 9.77
C VAL A 459 -14.35 -23.13 10.76
N VAL A 460 -13.99 -22.97 12.02
CA VAL A 460 -14.92 -22.73 13.13
C VAL A 460 -15.65 -21.39 12.97
N THR A 461 -15.03 -20.39 12.35
CA THR A 461 -15.68 -19.10 12.03
C THR A 461 -16.53 -19.13 10.75
N GLY A 462 -16.66 -20.29 10.08
CA GLY A 462 -17.51 -20.46 8.90
C GLY A 462 -16.95 -19.81 7.62
N ASN A 463 -15.66 -19.50 7.58
CA ASN A 463 -15.01 -18.85 6.43
C ASN A 463 -14.24 -19.82 5.54
N TRP A 464 -14.39 -21.14 5.76
CA TRP A 464 -13.62 -22.17 5.06
C TRP A 464 -13.74 -22.10 3.52
N GLU A 465 -14.96 -22.04 3.00
CA GLU A 465 -15.20 -21.96 1.57
C GLU A 465 -14.55 -20.72 0.94
N LYS A 466 -14.68 -19.57 1.61
CA LYS A 466 -14.05 -18.31 1.17
C LYS A 466 -12.53 -18.40 1.21
N ALA A 467 -11.97 -19.04 2.23
CA ALA A 467 -10.53 -19.27 2.33
C ALA A 467 -10.01 -20.16 1.20
N MET A 468 -10.74 -21.23 0.86
CA MET A 468 -10.38 -22.09 -0.27
C MET A 468 -10.47 -21.37 -1.62
N ILE A 469 -11.47 -20.50 -1.82
CA ILE A 469 -11.57 -19.63 -3.00
C ILE A 469 -10.40 -18.66 -3.07
N SER A 470 -10.01 -18.04 -1.96
CA SER A 470 -8.83 -17.16 -1.93
C SER A 470 -7.54 -17.92 -2.20
N THR A 471 -7.38 -19.11 -1.60
CA THR A 471 -6.22 -19.98 -1.82
C THR A 471 -6.12 -20.42 -3.27
N TYR A 472 -7.25 -20.75 -3.90
CA TYR A 472 -7.31 -21.08 -5.31
C TYR A 472 -6.84 -19.92 -6.18
N LEU A 473 -7.39 -18.73 -6.00
CA LEU A 473 -7.04 -17.55 -6.81
C LEU A 473 -5.56 -17.20 -6.66
N VAL A 474 -5.09 -17.06 -5.43
CA VAL A 474 -3.68 -16.73 -5.16
C VAL A 474 -2.76 -17.85 -5.65
N GLY A 475 -3.07 -19.11 -5.37
CA GLY A 475 -2.23 -20.24 -5.76
C GLY A 475 -2.04 -20.35 -7.26
N ILE A 476 -3.12 -20.17 -8.03
CA ILE A 476 -3.03 -20.22 -9.49
C ILE A 476 -2.33 -19.00 -10.08
N SER A 477 -2.57 -17.79 -9.50
CA SER A 477 -1.86 -16.58 -9.90
C SER A 477 -0.35 -16.70 -9.67
N VAL A 478 0.07 -17.20 -8.50
CA VAL A 478 1.49 -17.43 -8.18
C VAL A 478 2.11 -18.46 -9.12
N LEU A 479 1.38 -19.53 -9.46
CA LEU A 479 1.86 -20.54 -10.41
C LEU A 479 2.16 -19.91 -11.77
N PHE A 480 1.20 -19.16 -12.35
CA PHE A 480 1.39 -18.51 -13.65
C PHE A 480 2.45 -17.42 -13.59
N ALA A 481 2.46 -16.59 -12.54
CA ALA A 481 3.49 -15.58 -12.35
C ALA A 481 4.90 -16.20 -12.26
N SER A 482 5.05 -17.34 -11.57
CA SER A 482 6.32 -18.07 -11.50
C SER A 482 6.72 -18.69 -12.83
N MET A 483 5.77 -19.27 -13.57
CA MET A 483 6.02 -19.84 -14.90
C MET A 483 6.52 -18.80 -15.90
N ILE A 484 6.08 -17.55 -15.79
CA ILE A 484 6.51 -16.44 -16.65
C ILE A 484 7.76 -15.76 -16.08
N GLY A 485 7.75 -15.46 -14.77
CA GLY A 485 8.77 -14.66 -14.11
C GLY A 485 10.12 -15.37 -14.02
N ILE A 486 10.14 -16.68 -13.71
CA ILE A 486 11.40 -17.44 -13.60
C ILE A 486 12.18 -17.44 -14.92
N PRO A 487 11.59 -17.81 -16.09
CA PRO A 487 12.30 -17.75 -17.36
C PRO A 487 12.78 -16.34 -17.72
N ILE A 488 11.94 -15.32 -17.51
CA ILE A 488 12.33 -13.92 -17.75
C ILE A 488 13.49 -13.52 -16.84
N GLY A 489 13.46 -13.90 -15.57
CA GLY A 489 14.53 -13.64 -14.61
C GLY A 489 15.84 -14.31 -15.01
N VAL A 490 15.82 -15.57 -15.47
CA VAL A 490 16.98 -16.29 -15.98
C VAL A 490 17.55 -15.61 -17.23
N LEU A 491 16.70 -15.20 -18.18
CA LEU A 491 17.11 -14.46 -19.36
C LEU A 491 17.73 -13.10 -19.00
N ALA A 492 17.13 -12.37 -18.05
CA ALA A 492 17.67 -11.10 -17.59
C ALA A 492 19.02 -11.27 -16.88
N ALA A 493 19.21 -12.35 -16.10
CA ALA A 493 20.50 -12.65 -15.46
C ALA A 493 21.61 -13.00 -16.46
N SER A 494 21.26 -13.53 -17.64
CA SER A 494 22.23 -13.92 -18.67
C SER A 494 22.57 -12.81 -19.66
N ASN A 495 21.78 -11.73 -19.76
CA ASN A 495 21.92 -10.69 -20.77
C ASN A 495 21.67 -9.29 -20.20
N GLU A 496 22.71 -8.46 -20.17
CA GLU A 496 22.69 -7.08 -19.64
C GLU A 496 21.65 -6.16 -20.33
N ARG A 497 21.39 -6.35 -21.63
CA ARG A 497 20.38 -5.56 -22.36
C ARG A 497 18.97 -5.97 -21.91
N VAL A 498 18.72 -7.26 -21.78
CA VAL A 498 17.45 -7.79 -21.29
C VAL A 498 17.24 -7.36 -19.84
N HIS A 499 18.30 -7.44 -19.00
CA HIS A 499 18.25 -6.99 -17.61
C HIS A 499 17.77 -5.54 -17.50
N ARG A 500 18.36 -4.60 -18.25
CA ARG A 500 17.96 -3.19 -18.23
C ARG A 500 16.51 -2.96 -18.63
N VAL A 501 16.03 -3.65 -19.65
CA VAL A 501 14.62 -3.51 -20.09
C VAL A 501 13.68 -4.11 -19.05
N VAL A 502 13.97 -5.32 -18.58
CA VAL A 502 13.16 -6.01 -17.55
C VAL A 502 13.13 -5.20 -16.26
N GLN A 503 14.28 -4.65 -15.84
CA GLN A 503 14.34 -3.82 -14.63
C GLN A 503 13.43 -2.59 -14.74
N VAL A 504 13.46 -1.87 -15.86
CA VAL A 504 12.58 -0.70 -16.08
C VAL A 504 11.10 -1.11 -16.04
N VAL A 505 10.76 -2.24 -16.67
CA VAL A 505 9.38 -2.75 -16.65
C VAL A 505 8.95 -3.13 -15.23
N ILE A 506 9.78 -3.90 -14.50
CA ILE A 506 9.48 -4.30 -13.12
C ILE A 506 9.36 -3.08 -12.20
N ASP A 507 10.30 -2.14 -12.28
CA ASP A 507 10.25 -0.91 -11.47
C ASP A 507 8.96 -0.13 -11.73
N THR A 508 8.56 -0.02 -13.01
CA THR A 508 7.31 0.64 -13.39
C THR A 508 6.10 -0.12 -12.86
N LEU A 509 6.06 -1.44 -13.03
CA LEU A 509 4.97 -2.28 -12.55
C LEU A 509 4.84 -2.26 -11.01
N GLN A 510 5.95 -2.21 -10.29
CA GLN A 510 5.93 -2.13 -8.82
C GLN A 510 5.48 -0.75 -8.29
N THR A 511 5.71 0.32 -9.07
CA THR A 511 5.23 1.66 -8.70
C THR A 511 3.75 1.86 -9.04
N LEU A 512 3.19 1.05 -9.93
CA LEU A 512 1.77 1.07 -10.29
C LEU A 512 0.91 0.49 -9.15
N PRO A 513 -0.08 1.24 -8.66
CA PRO A 513 -1.06 0.69 -7.73
C PRO A 513 -1.87 -0.46 -8.36
N ALA A 514 -2.12 -1.51 -7.60
CA ALA A 514 -2.76 -2.74 -8.09
C ALA A 514 -4.12 -2.51 -8.81
N PHE A 515 -4.89 -1.53 -8.37
CA PHE A 515 -6.18 -1.20 -9.00
C PHE A 515 -6.06 -0.64 -10.43
N VAL A 516 -4.91 -0.07 -10.80
CA VAL A 516 -4.69 0.47 -12.15
C VAL A 516 -4.63 -0.66 -13.18
N TYR A 517 -4.02 -1.80 -12.83
CA TYR A 517 -4.02 -2.98 -13.71
C TYR A 517 -5.40 -3.57 -13.91
N LEU A 518 -6.25 -3.46 -12.87
CA LEU A 518 -7.58 -4.04 -12.91
C LEU A 518 -8.45 -3.42 -14.00
N ILE A 519 -8.25 -2.14 -14.32
CA ILE A 519 -9.05 -1.43 -15.32
C ILE A 519 -8.98 -2.12 -16.69
N PRO A 520 -7.82 -2.20 -17.37
CA PRO A 520 -7.74 -2.83 -18.68
C PRO A 520 -8.12 -4.31 -18.64
N VAL A 521 -7.80 -5.03 -17.57
CA VAL A 521 -8.11 -6.45 -17.44
C VAL A 521 -9.62 -6.70 -17.35
N VAL A 522 -10.33 -5.92 -16.52
CA VAL A 522 -11.79 -6.03 -16.40
C VAL A 522 -12.49 -5.62 -17.71
N MET A 523 -11.94 -4.63 -18.41
CA MET A 523 -12.50 -4.16 -19.68
C MET A 523 -12.36 -5.19 -20.81
N LEU A 524 -11.24 -5.91 -20.86
CA LEU A 524 -11.00 -6.95 -21.87
C LEU A 524 -11.68 -8.28 -21.55
N PHE A 525 -11.69 -8.68 -20.27
CA PHE A 525 -12.10 -10.02 -19.86
C PHE A 525 -13.36 -10.07 -19.00
N ARG A 526 -13.95 -8.89 -18.69
CA ARG A 526 -15.07 -8.71 -17.76
C ARG A 526 -14.70 -9.08 -16.31
N VAL A 527 -15.64 -8.89 -15.39
CA VAL A 527 -15.45 -9.25 -13.98
C VAL A 527 -15.55 -10.76 -13.81
N GLY A 528 -14.56 -11.39 -13.17
CA GLY A 528 -14.57 -12.82 -12.90
C GLY A 528 -13.25 -13.35 -12.36
N ASP A 529 -13.19 -14.66 -12.07
CA ASP A 529 -12.02 -15.34 -11.50
C ASP A 529 -10.78 -15.18 -12.40
N PHE A 530 -10.96 -15.19 -13.73
CA PHE A 530 -9.87 -15.00 -14.69
C PHE A 530 -9.26 -13.60 -14.60
N SER A 531 -10.09 -12.57 -14.57
CA SER A 531 -9.62 -11.18 -14.42
C SER A 531 -8.94 -10.95 -13.08
N ALA A 532 -9.46 -11.56 -12.01
CA ALA A 532 -8.82 -11.50 -10.70
C ALA A 532 -7.44 -12.17 -10.70
N MET A 533 -7.29 -13.32 -11.38
CA MET A 533 -6.01 -14.01 -11.52
C MET A 533 -4.95 -13.16 -12.23
N ILE A 534 -5.34 -12.48 -13.32
CA ILE A 534 -4.40 -11.63 -14.07
C ILE A 534 -4.01 -10.37 -13.29
N ALA A 535 -4.92 -9.83 -12.49
CA ALA A 535 -4.68 -8.62 -11.72
C ALA A 535 -3.76 -8.83 -10.50
N VAL A 536 -3.65 -10.06 -10.02
CA VAL A 536 -2.75 -10.47 -8.93
C VAL A 536 -1.37 -10.81 -9.46
#